data_8218e1cd27ba04799b07acfc202582c9
#
_entry.id   8218e1cd27ba04799b07acfc202582c9
#
_cell.length_a   1.000
_cell.length_b   1.000
_cell.length_c   1.000
_cell.angle_alpha   90.00
_cell.angle_beta   90.00
_cell.angle_gamma   90.00
#
_symmetry.space_group_name_H-M   'P 1'
#
loop_
_entity.id
_entity.type
_entity.pdbx_description
1 polymer ?
#
loop_
_entity_poly.entity_id
_entity_poly.type
_entity_poly.pdbx_seq_one_letter_code
_entity_poly.pdbx_strand_id
1 'polypeptide(L)'
;MTITPAAVIDRVTLVVSDLDQAEDDYVTTFGCRVEQRGDIEPSLTSVLCIRQARGRRSLLRLGRERIELLEFTDLAGRPYPPDSTSTDLWFQHMAIVVNDMVDAHRRVMINRRFRPITRGGPVRLPDSSGGVTAFKFRDHDGHPLELLAFPEGHLPGQWRTANSTASPPGFLGVDHTAIAVSDSASSARFFGSVFGFSTGTRTENRGPEQADLDDVEDVSVSVTRLAPDLPAPRLELLHYHAGTRRPIPRDTASNDIVATHCVVQVASLDATVAALARRGTPLADDDLMIVRGGIRAALVSGPDGHRFLAEEKAAAATCAIPGQRSRASEMPG
;
A
#
# COMPACT_ATOMS: atom_id res chain seq x y z
N MET A 1 22.33 18.57 10.77
CA MET A 1 21.00 18.03 10.50
C MET A 1 21.14 16.51 10.42
N THR A 2 20.62 15.80 11.39
CA THR A 2 20.60 14.32 11.36
C THR A 2 19.57 13.91 10.31
N ILE A 3 20.01 13.29 9.23
CA ILE A 3 19.10 12.75 8.21
C ILE A 3 18.40 11.55 8.86
N THR A 4 17.11 11.68 9.19
CA THR A 4 16.31 10.53 9.60
C THR A 4 16.21 9.59 8.39
N PRO A 5 16.51 8.29 8.54
CA PRO A 5 16.33 7.34 7.45
C PRO A 5 14.88 7.41 6.93
N ALA A 6 14.70 7.39 5.61
CA ALA A 6 13.38 7.38 5.03
C ALA A 6 12.60 6.15 5.50
N ALA A 7 11.32 6.35 5.80
CA ALA A 7 10.42 5.26 6.12
C ALA A 7 10.16 4.38 4.88
N VAL A 8 9.75 3.13 5.09
CA VAL A 8 9.48 2.17 4.01
C VAL A 8 8.05 1.65 4.17
N ILE A 9 7.31 1.57 3.08
CA ILE A 9 6.02 0.88 3.06
C ILE A 9 6.30 -0.62 3.17
N ASP A 10 5.86 -1.25 4.26
CA ASP A 10 6.04 -2.68 4.50
C ASP A 10 4.95 -3.51 3.82
N ARG A 11 3.71 -3.05 3.88
CA ARG A 11 2.55 -3.73 3.31
C ARG A 11 1.39 -2.77 3.04
N VAL A 12 0.50 -3.22 2.15
CA VAL A 12 -0.82 -2.62 1.95
C VAL A 12 -1.83 -3.49 2.68
N THR A 13 -2.71 -2.88 3.47
CA THR A 13 -3.76 -3.55 4.24
C THR A 13 -5.13 -3.22 3.66
N LEU A 14 -5.89 -4.25 3.34
CA LEU A 14 -7.26 -4.17 2.83
C LEU A 14 -8.22 -4.70 3.88
N VAL A 15 -9.30 -3.97 4.12
CA VAL A 15 -10.44 -4.45 4.92
C VAL A 15 -11.38 -5.20 4.01
N VAL A 16 -11.66 -6.46 4.32
CA VAL A 16 -12.47 -7.35 3.47
C VAL A 16 -13.73 -7.80 4.18
N SER A 17 -14.78 -8.09 3.40
CA SER A 17 -16.07 -8.54 3.93
C SER A 17 -16.07 -10.04 4.26
N ASP A 18 -15.23 -10.83 3.58
CA ASP A 18 -15.07 -12.28 3.76
C ASP A 18 -13.59 -12.62 3.53
N LEU A 19 -12.89 -12.94 4.61
CA LEU A 19 -11.45 -13.22 4.58
C LEU A 19 -11.11 -14.46 3.76
N ASP A 20 -11.90 -15.52 3.90
CA ASP A 20 -11.63 -16.80 3.25
C ASP A 20 -11.80 -16.64 1.73
N GLN A 21 -12.83 -15.91 1.30
CA GLN A 21 -13.07 -15.60 -0.11
C GLN A 21 -12.00 -14.69 -0.68
N ALA A 22 -11.64 -13.61 0.02
CA ALA A 22 -10.61 -12.68 -0.44
C ALA A 22 -9.25 -13.37 -0.54
N GLU A 23 -8.87 -14.17 0.46
CA GLU A 23 -7.64 -14.96 0.45
C GLU A 23 -7.61 -15.93 -0.74
N ASP A 24 -8.70 -16.69 -0.98
CA ASP A 24 -8.79 -17.60 -2.11
C ASP A 24 -8.63 -16.87 -3.45
N ASP A 25 -9.28 -15.71 -3.61
CA ASP A 25 -9.16 -14.88 -4.82
C ASP A 25 -7.73 -14.42 -5.07
N TYR A 26 -7.04 -13.95 -4.04
CA TYR A 26 -5.65 -13.46 -4.18
C TYR A 26 -4.65 -14.60 -4.40
N VAL A 27 -4.86 -15.76 -3.77
CA VAL A 27 -4.02 -16.94 -3.96
C VAL A 27 -4.22 -17.54 -5.36
N THR A 28 -5.47 -17.74 -5.78
CA THR A 28 -5.76 -18.43 -7.05
C THR A 28 -5.51 -17.56 -8.27
N THR A 29 -5.82 -16.25 -8.19
CA THR A 29 -5.67 -15.33 -9.32
C THR A 29 -4.23 -14.82 -9.44
N PHE A 30 -3.65 -14.30 -8.37
CA PHE A 30 -2.33 -13.65 -8.41
C PHE A 30 -1.17 -14.58 -7.99
N GLY A 31 -1.47 -15.74 -7.38
CA GLY A 31 -0.45 -16.64 -6.86
C GLY A 31 0.17 -16.15 -5.55
N CYS A 32 -0.55 -15.37 -4.78
CA CYS A 32 -0.13 -14.99 -3.43
C CYS A 32 0.10 -16.22 -2.57
N ARG A 33 1.11 -16.16 -1.69
CA ARG A 33 1.34 -17.18 -0.69
C ARG A 33 0.91 -16.67 0.67
N VAL A 34 0.14 -17.46 1.41
CA VAL A 34 -0.21 -17.14 2.78
C VAL A 34 1.02 -17.30 3.68
N GLU A 35 1.45 -16.21 4.32
CA GLU A 35 2.56 -16.23 5.29
C GLU A 35 2.05 -16.47 6.70
N GLN A 36 0.91 -15.88 7.05
CA GLN A 36 0.36 -15.98 8.40
C GLN A 36 -1.14 -15.75 8.40
N ARG A 37 -1.85 -16.52 9.21
CA ARG A 37 -3.25 -16.30 9.59
C ARG A 37 -3.35 -16.14 11.10
N GLY A 38 -4.39 -15.47 11.56
CA GLY A 38 -4.68 -15.33 12.99
C GLY A 38 -5.81 -14.36 13.26
N ASP A 39 -6.09 -14.17 14.54
CA ASP A 39 -7.03 -13.15 14.97
C ASP A 39 -6.40 -11.75 14.92
N ILE A 40 -7.23 -10.73 14.80
CA ILE A 40 -6.80 -9.33 14.95
C ILE A 40 -6.55 -9.07 16.43
N GLU A 41 -5.34 -8.63 16.76
CA GLU A 41 -4.98 -8.34 18.15
C GLU A 41 -5.72 -7.10 18.68
N PRO A 42 -6.17 -7.09 19.94
CA PRO A 42 -6.85 -5.92 20.54
C PRO A 42 -6.03 -4.63 20.47
N SER A 43 -4.71 -4.72 20.50
CA SER A 43 -3.82 -3.57 20.32
C SER A 43 -3.93 -2.96 18.92
N LEU A 44 -4.08 -3.79 17.86
CA LEU A 44 -4.27 -3.30 16.50
C LEU A 44 -5.64 -2.62 16.35
N THR A 45 -6.72 -3.18 16.91
CA THR A 45 -8.04 -2.53 16.86
C THR A 45 -8.07 -1.23 17.65
N SER A 46 -7.27 -1.13 18.73
CA SER A 46 -7.14 0.10 19.48
C SER A 46 -6.45 1.20 18.67
N VAL A 47 -5.30 0.92 18.03
CA VAL A 47 -4.61 1.94 17.21
C VAL A 47 -5.41 2.32 15.96
N LEU A 48 -6.25 1.41 15.46
CA LEU A 48 -7.19 1.68 14.37
C LEU A 48 -8.45 2.44 14.81
N CYS A 49 -8.54 2.86 16.10
CA CYS A 49 -9.67 3.57 16.68
C CYS A 49 -11.02 2.82 16.60
N ILE A 50 -10.98 1.50 16.58
CA ILE A 50 -12.16 0.60 16.60
C ILE A 50 -12.06 -0.38 17.77
N ARG A 51 -11.86 0.15 18.96
CA ARG A 51 -11.62 -0.60 20.20
C ARG A 51 -12.67 -1.70 20.40
N GLN A 52 -12.19 -2.85 20.88
CA GLN A 52 -12.98 -4.06 21.16
C GLN A 52 -13.53 -4.79 19.91
N ALA A 53 -13.31 -4.30 18.69
CA ALA A 53 -13.65 -5.06 17.50
C ALA A 53 -12.85 -6.36 17.45
N ARG A 54 -13.52 -7.45 17.06
CA ARG A 54 -12.90 -8.76 16.82
C ARG A 54 -12.87 -9.04 15.34
N GLY A 55 -11.88 -9.81 14.92
CA GLY A 55 -11.76 -10.17 13.52
C GLY A 55 -10.63 -11.13 13.27
N ARG A 56 -10.50 -11.50 12.01
CA ARG A 56 -9.46 -12.38 11.49
C ARG A 56 -8.55 -11.62 10.54
N ARG A 57 -7.37 -12.12 10.33
CA ARG A 57 -6.39 -11.53 9.42
C ARG A 57 -5.64 -12.61 8.66
N SER A 58 -5.24 -12.26 7.45
CA SER A 58 -4.29 -13.05 6.66
C SER A 58 -3.19 -12.13 6.12
N LEU A 59 -1.94 -12.53 6.28
CA LEU A 59 -0.78 -11.88 5.68
C LEU A 59 -0.35 -12.70 4.47
N LEU A 60 -0.45 -12.07 3.31
CA LEU A 60 -0.11 -12.63 2.02
C LEU A 60 1.23 -12.08 1.52
N ARG A 61 1.92 -12.86 0.71
CA ARG A 61 3.12 -12.44 -0.02
C ARG A 61 2.91 -12.61 -1.52
N LEU A 62 3.19 -11.55 -2.26
CA LEU A 62 3.31 -11.56 -3.72
C LEU A 62 4.72 -11.07 -4.10
N GLY A 63 5.54 -11.96 -4.66
CA GLY A 63 6.95 -11.64 -4.88
C GLY A 63 7.70 -11.41 -3.56
N ARG A 64 8.13 -10.19 -3.32
CA ARG A 64 8.78 -9.75 -2.07
C ARG A 64 7.87 -8.90 -1.19
N GLU A 65 6.78 -8.40 -1.76
CA GLU A 65 5.85 -7.47 -1.15
C GLU A 65 4.76 -8.21 -0.39
N ARG A 66 4.18 -7.53 0.58
CA ARG A 66 3.16 -8.08 1.47
C ARG A 66 1.82 -7.36 1.29
N ILE A 67 0.76 -8.14 1.38
CA ILE A 67 -0.63 -7.67 1.39
C ILE A 67 -1.27 -8.24 2.66
N GLU A 68 -1.91 -7.41 3.45
CA GLU A 68 -2.63 -7.86 4.63
C GLU A 68 -4.13 -7.71 4.41
N LEU A 69 -4.89 -8.76 4.71
CA LEU A 69 -6.34 -8.77 4.66
C LEU A 69 -6.87 -8.79 6.09
N LEU A 70 -7.81 -7.90 6.40
CA LEU A 70 -8.47 -7.81 7.71
C LEU A 70 -9.97 -7.95 7.55
N GLU A 71 -10.58 -8.89 8.27
CA GLU A 71 -12.03 -9.04 8.38
C GLU A 71 -12.47 -8.75 9.82
N PHE A 72 -13.40 -7.81 10.01
CA PHE A 72 -13.99 -7.53 11.30
C PHE A 72 -15.31 -8.29 11.43
N THR A 73 -15.34 -9.30 12.33
CA THR A 73 -16.43 -10.29 12.40
C THR A 73 -17.62 -9.82 13.25
N ASP A 74 -17.41 -8.90 14.19
CA ASP A 74 -18.45 -8.38 15.10
C ASP A 74 -18.80 -6.90 14.85
N LEU A 75 -18.10 -6.26 13.94
CA LEU A 75 -18.30 -4.87 13.55
C LEU A 75 -18.11 -4.73 12.04
N ALA A 76 -19.10 -5.16 11.26
CA ALA A 76 -19.06 -5.00 9.81
C ALA A 76 -18.97 -3.52 9.42
N GLY A 77 -18.00 -3.18 8.59
CA GLY A 77 -17.84 -1.85 8.02
C GLY A 77 -18.81 -1.58 6.86
N ARG A 78 -18.86 -0.33 6.43
CA ARG A 78 -19.62 0.07 5.25
C ARG A 78 -18.97 -0.52 3.99
N PRO A 79 -19.76 -0.98 3.02
CA PRO A 79 -19.23 -1.46 1.74
C PRO A 79 -18.52 -0.34 0.98
N TYR A 80 -17.67 -0.71 0.03
CA TYR A 80 -17.07 0.24 -0.90
C TYR A 80 -18.21 0.95 -1.69
N PRO A 81 -18.15 2.30 -1.85
CA PRO A 81 -19.22 3.01 -2.58
C PRO A 81 -19.37 2.47 -4.00
N PRO A 82 -20.58 1.96 -4.37
CA PRO A 82 -20.76 1.29 -5.67
C PRO A 82 -20.65 2.23 -6.87
N ASP A 83 -20.84 3.54 -6.64
CA ASP A 83 -20.73 4.61 -7.63
C ASP A 83 -19.36 5.30 -7.61
N SER A 84 -18.38 4.69 -6.95
CA SER A 84 -17.02 5.23 -6.84
C SER A 84 -16.35 5.30 -8.21
N THR A 85 -15.74 6.45 -8.47
CA THR A 85 -14.94 6.72 -9.68
C THR A 85 -13.44 6.81 -9.35
N SER A 86 -12.59 6.72 -10.36
CA SER A 86 -11.13 6.85 -10.20
C SER A 86 -10.69 8.25 -9.71
N THR A 87 -11.57 9.25 -9.81
CA THR A 87 -11.27 10.63 -9.39
C THR A 87 -11.66 10.94 -7.96
N ASP A 88 -12.38 10.06 -7.26
CA ASP A 88 -12.74 10.28 -5.86
C ASP A 88 -11.53 10.19 -4.94
N LEU A 89 -11.46 11.02 -3.90
CA LEU A 89 -10.28 11.08 -3.03
C LEU A 89 -10.07 9.83 -2.18
N TRP A 90 -11.08 8.96 -2.03
CA TRP A 90 -10.88 7.63 -1.41
C TRP A 90 -10.35 6.57 -2.38
N PHE A 91 -10.19 6.91 -3.68
CA PHE A 91 -9.65 5.96 -4.65
C PHE A 91 -8.18 5.69 -4.32
N GLN A 92 -7.92 4.46 -3.92
CA GLN A 92 -6.57 3.96 -3.67
C GLN A 92 -6.42 2.62 -4.37
N HIS A 93 -5.47 2.51 -5.30
CA HIS A 93 -5.19 1.26 -5.96
C HIS A 93 -3.81 0.71 -5.59
N MET A 94 -3.67 -0.59 -5.75
CA MET A 94 -2.42 -1.32 -5.64
C MET A 94 -2.04 -1.85 -7.02
N ALA A 95 -0.84 -1.49 -7.51
CA ALA A 95 -0.36 -1.89 -8.83
C ALA A 95 0.50 -3.15 -8.76
N ILE A 96 0.04 -4.18 -9.44
CA ILE A 96 0.66 -5.51 -9.50
C ILE A 96 1.44 -5.63 -10.82
N VAL A 97 2.75 -5.82 -10.73
CA VAL A 97 3.60 -6.01 -11.90
C VAL A 97 3.39 -7.39 -12.51
N VAL A 98 3.22 -7.40 -13.82
CA VAL A 98 3.08 -8.64 -14.59
C VAL A 98 4.09 -8.69 -15.73
N ASN A 99 4.54 -9.89 -16.08
CA ASN A 99 5.45 -10.10 -17.20
C ASN A 99 4.71 -10.44 -18.52
N ASP A 100 3.46 -10.87 -18.43
CA ASP A 100 2.57 -11.15 -19.53
C ASP A 100 1.19 -10.56 -19.23
N MET A 101 0.89 -9.40 -19.83
CA MET A 101 -0.38 -8.71 -19.64
C MET A 101 -1.57 -9.52 -20.18
N VAL A 102 -1.41 -10.25 -21.27
CA VAL A 102 -2.50 -11.01 -21.89
C VAL A 102 -2.94 -12.16 -20.99
N ASP A 103 -1.97 -12.93 -20.45
CA ASP A 103 -2.27 -14.02 -19.53
C ASP A 103 -2.81 -13.50 -18.19
N ALA A 104 -2.20 -12.45 -17.64
CA ALA A 104 -2.62 -11.86 -16.38
C ALA A 104 -4.05 -11.28 -16.47
N HIS A 105 -4.35 -10.52 -17.52
CA HIS A 105 -5.69 -10.00 -17.77
C HIS A 105 -6.72 -11.12 -17.90
N ARG A 106 -6.40 -12.17 -18.69
CA ARG A 106 -7.28 -13.34 -18.83
C ARG A 106 -7.57 -14.01 -17.49
N ARG A 107 -6.57 -14.16 -16.61
CA ARG A 107 -6.75 -14.74 -15.26
C ARG A 107 -7.66 -13.89 -14.40
N VAL A 108 -7.46 -12.57 -14.39
CA VAL A 108 -8.33 -11.63 -13.67
C VAL A 108 -9.78 -11.74 -14.17
N MET A 109 -9.99 -11.78 -15.49
CA MET A 109 -11.33 -11.79 -16.08
C MET A 109 -12.06 -13.15 -15.97
N ILE A 110 -11.35 -14.25 -15.74
CA ILE A 110 -11.96 -15.55 -15.43
C ILE A 110 -12.60 -15.53 -14.04
N ASN A 111 -12.01 -14.80 -13.09
CA ASN A 111 -12.62 -14.60 -11.78
C ASN A 111 -13.81 -13.63 -11.89
N ARG A 112 -15.01 -14.16 -11.94
CA ARG A 112 -16.25 -13.38 -12.14
C ARG A 112 -16.60 -12.43 -10.99
N ARG A 113 -15.88 -12.51 -9.87
CA ARG A 113 -16.01 -11.59 -8.74
C ARG A 113 -15.24 -10.28 -8.98
N PHE A 114 -14.26 -10.31 -9.89
CA PHE A 114 -13.53 -9.11 -10.26
C PHE A 114 -14.27 -8.34 -11.37
N ARG A 115 -14.18 -7.02 -11.34
CA ARG A 115 -14.90 -6.14 -12.27
C ARG A 115 -13.93 -5.14 -12.89
N PRO A 116 -13.90 -5.00 -14.22
CA PRO A 116 -13.04 -4.01 -14.86
C PRO A 116 -13.44 -2.58 -14.44
N ILE A 117 -12.44 -1.72 -14.31
CA ILE A 117 -12.55 -0.26 -14.35
C ILE A 117 -12.19 0.19 -15.77
N THR A 118 -11.05 -0.30 -16.28
CA THR A 118 -10.55 0.05 -17.62
C THR A 118 -11.53 -0.39 -18.70
N ARG A 119 -11.88 0.53 -19.60
CA ARG A 119 -12.73 0.26 -20.76
C ARG A 119 -11.97 -0.52 -21.83
N GLY A 120 -12.60 -1.53 -22.38
CA GLY A 120 -12.10 -2.27 -23.56
C GLY A 120 -10.91 -3.21 -23.32
N GLY A 121 -10.39 -3.29 -22.09
CA GLY A 121 -9.25 -4.15 -21.74
C GLY A 121 -7.93 -3.38 -21.52
N PRO A 122 -6.77 -4.07 -21.42
CA PRO A 122 -5.49 -3.41 -21.13
C PRO A 122 -5.13 -2.31 -22.12
N VAL A 123 -4.67 -1.18 -21.60
CA VAL A 123 -4.33 0.02 -22.38
C VAL A 123 -2.82 0.27 -22.31
N ARG A 124 -2.17 0.48 -23.47
CA ARG A 124 -0.79 0.95 -23.51
C ARG A 124 -0.77 2.47 -23.39
N LEU A 125 -0.18 2.97 -22.32
CA LEU A 125 -0.02 4.41 -22.10
C LEU A 125 1.08 4.98 -23.01
N PRO A 126 1.01 6.28 -23.36
CA PRO A 126 2.05 6.98 -24.11
C PRO A 126 3.43 6.89 -23.45
N ASP A 127 4.50 7.01 -24.23
CA ASP A 127 5.88 6.99 -23.72
C ASP A 127 6.15 8.12 -22.71
N SER A 128 5.45 9.27 -22.83
CA SER A 128 5.45 10.35 -21.84
C SER A 128 4.95 9.94 -20.46
N SER A 129 4.14 8.87 -20.41
CA SER A 129 3.62 8.24 -19.19
C SER A 129 4.34 6.92 -18.86
N GLY A 130 5.53 6.71 -19.44
CA GLY A 130 6.38 5.53 -19.22
C GLY A 130 6.15 4.36 -20.17
N GLY A 131 5.23 4.47 -21.13
CA GLY A 131 4.96 3.45 -22.16
C GLY A 131 4.48 2.11 -21.61
N VAL A 132 4.05 2.06 -20.36
CA VAL A 132 3.56 0.86 -19.69
C VAL A 132 2.21 0.43 -20.26
N THR A 133 1.89 -0.86 -20.19
CA THR A 133 0.53 -1.35 -20.40
C THR A 133 -0.12 -1.56 -19.04
N ALA A 134 -1.31 -1.01 -18.85
CA ALA A 134 -2.03 -1.02 -17.58
C ALA A 134 -3.48 -1.49 -17.75
N PHE A 135 -4.03 -2.05 -16.68
CA PHE A 135 -5.43 -2.47 -16.62
C PHE A 135 -5.92 -2.35 -15.19
N LYS A 136 -6.89 -1.47 -14.94
CA LYS A 136 -7.51 -1.27 -13.63
C LYS A 136 -8.80 -2.09 -13.52
N PHE A 137 -9.00 -2.65 -12.33
CA PHE A 137 -10.18 -3.45 -12.01
C PHE A 137 -10.45 -3.37 -10.50
N ARG A 138 -11.60 -3.88 -10.10
CA ARG A 138 -11.97 -4.01 -8.68
C ARG A 138 -12.01 -5.47 -8.29
N ASP A 139 -11.57 -5.76 -7.06
CA ASP A 139 -11.78 -7.07 -6.45
C ASP A 139 -13.23 -7.28 -6.01
N HIS A 140 -13.49 -8.40 -5.30
CA HIS A 140 -14.82 -8.74 -4.79
C HIS A 140 -15.44 -7.65 -3.92
N ASP A 141 -14.65 -7.04 -3.05
CA ASP A 141 -15.09 -6.00 -2.12
C ASP A 141 -15.13 -4.59 -2.75
N GLY A 142 -14.60 -4.45 -3.95
CA GLY A 142 -14.56 -3.18 -4.69
C GLY A 142 -13.24 -2.42 -4.57
N HIS A 143 -12.20 -2.98 -3.95
CA HIS A 143 -10.90 -2.35 -3.90
C HIS A 143 -10.31 -2.22 -5.31
N PRO A 144 -9.85 -1.03 -5.70
CA PRO A 144 -9.19 -0.86 -6.98
C PRO A 144 -7.81 -1.52 -6.98
N LEU A 145 -7.54 -2.27 -8.04
CA LEU A 145 -6.28 -2.92 -8.35
C LEU A 145 -5.85 -2.54 -9.76
N GLU A 146 -4.56 -2.62 -10.03
CA GLU A 146 -4.00 -2.38 -11.35
C GLU A 146 -3.04 -3.50 -11.75
N LEU A 147 -3.14 -4.03 -12.97
CA LEU A 147 -2.07 -4.78 -13.60
C LEU A 147 -1.16 -3.80 -14.32
N LEU A 148 0.15 -3.99 -14.18
CA LEU A 148 1.17 -3.11 -14.75
C LEU A 148 2.22 -3.95 -15.49
N ALA A 149 2.33 -3.80 -16.81
CA ALA A 149 3.39 -4.40 -17.61
C ALA A 149 4.32 -3.33 -18.16
N PHE A 150 5.62 -3.49 -17.92
CA PHE A 150 6.65 -2.61 -18.48
C PHE A 150 6.89 -2.93 -19.96
N PRO A 151 7.32 -1.95 -20.79
CA PRO A 151 7.69 -2.22 -22.16
C PRO A 151 8.79 -3.28 -22.26
N GLU A 152 8.80 -4.02 -23.39
CA GLU A 152 9.80 -5.05 -23.65
C GLU A 152 11.23 -4.47 -23.50
N GLY A 153 12.10 -5.19 -22.83
CA GLY A 153 13.47 -4.76 -22.52
C GLY A 153 13.59 -3.70 -21.40
N HIS A 154 12.51 -3.14 -20.90
CA HIS A 154 12.51 -2.06 -19.89
C HIS A 154 12.04 -2.52 -18.49
N LEU A 155 11.92 -3.83 -18.27
CA LEU A 155 11.57 -4.35 -16.92
C LEU A 155 12.63 -3.94 -15.90
N PRO A 156 12.27 -3.19 -14.82
CA PRO A 156 13.21 -2.78 -13.78
C PRO A 156 13.93 -3.96 -13.13
N GLY A 157 15.19 -3.75 -12.71
CA GLY A 157 16.07 -4.80 -12.20
C GLY A 157 15.48 -5.65 -11.07
N GLN A 158 14.74 -5.02 -10.17
CA GLN A 158 14.05 -5.70 -9.07
C GLN A 158 13.06 -6.77 -9.55
N TRP A 159 12.40 -6.55 -10.68
CA TRP A 159 11.40 -7.47 -11.25
C TRP A 159 12.03 -8.56 -12.11
N ARG A 160 13.24 -8.35 -12.64
CA ARG A 160 13.95 -9.39 -13.41
C ARG A 160 14.27 -10.60 -12.56
N THR A 161 14.69 -10.38 -11.31
CA THR A 161 14.97 -11.48 -10.37
C THR A 161 13.67 -12.16 -9.90
N ALA A 162 12.61 -11.39 -9.67
CA ALA A 162 11.30 -11.91 -9.29
C ALA A 162 10.69 -12.81 -10.36
N ASN A 163 10.90 -12.48 -11.65
CA ASN A 163 10.39 -13.27 -12.77
C ASN A 163 10.89 -14.73 -12.78
N SER A 164 12.07 -14.99 -12.24
CA SER A 164 12.62 -16.35 -12.18
C SER A 164 12.01 -17.21 -11.05
N THR A 165 11.31 -16.61 -10.09
CA THR A 165 10.78 -17.27 -8.89
C THR A 165 9.27 -17.16 -8.72
N ALA A 166 8.59 -16.44 -9.61
CA ALA A 166 7.14 -16.24 -9.55
C ALA A 166 6.39 -17.55 -9.77
N SER A 167 5.38 -17.82 -8.93
CA SER A 167 4.49 -18.98 -9.04
C SER A 167 3.07 -18.57 -8.62
N PRO A 168 2.08 -18.64 -9.50
CA PRO A 168 2.18 -18.97 -10.93
C PRO A 168 2.98 -17.94 -11.71
N PRO A 169 3.57 -18.33 -12.85
CA PRO A 169 4.29 -17.40 -13.70
C PRO A 169 3.39 -16.24 -14.11
N GLY A 170 3.90 -15.02 -14.05
CA GLY A 170 3.20 -13.86 -14.58
C GLY A 170 3.01 -12.71 -13.60
N PHE A 171 2.78 -12.97 -12.32
CA PHE A 171 2.61 -11.93 -11.29
C PHE A 171 3.89 -11.81 -10.47
N LEU A 172 4.54 -10.66 -10.50
CA LEU A 172 5.91 -10.49 -9.99
C LEU A 172 5.95 -9.88 -8.59
N GLY A 173 5.00 -9.01 -8.25
CA GLY A 173 4.94 -8.30 -6.98
C GLY A 173 4.14 -7.00 -7.09
N VAL A 174 4.15 -6.19 -6.03
CA VAL A 174 3.46 -4.90 -5.96
C VAL A 174 4.45 -3.77 -6.16
N ASP A 175 4.33 -2.99 -7.24
CA ASP A 175 5.24 -1.86 -7.52
C ASP A 175 4.94 -0.65 -6.64
N HIS A 176 3.66 -0.29 -6.57
CA HIS A 176 3.22 0.88 -5.83
C HIS A 176 1.79 0.74 -5.32
N THR A 177 1.44 1.59 -4.38
CA THR A 177 0.07 1.98 -4.10
C THR A 177 -0.09 3.44 -4.53
N ALA A 178 -1.21 3.76 -5.16
CA ALA A 178 -1.51 5.12 -5.59
C ALA A 178 -2.76 5.63 -4.89
N ILE A 179 -2.72 6.87 -4.43
CA ILE A 179 -3.84 7.55 -3.76
C ILE A 179 -4.25 8.79 -4.55
N ALA A 180 -5.56 8.97 -4.72
CA ALA A 180 -6.11 10.21 -5.27
C ALA A 180 -6.00 11.34 -4.24
N VAL A 181 -5.47 12.50 -4.63
CA VAL A 181 -5.23 13.63 -3.72
C VAL A 181 -5.80 14.92 -4.26
N SER A 182 -6.21 15.81 -3.35
CA SER A 182 -6.74 17.14 -3.72
C SER A 182 -5.65 18.09 -4.20
N ASP A 183 -4.41 17.96 -3.67
CA ASP A 183 -3.22 18.74 -4.02
C ASP A 183 -1.96 17.90 -3.86
N SER A 184 -1.35 17.49 -4.98
CA SER A 184 -0.15 16.65 -4.97
C SER A 184 1.06 17.35 -4.35
N ALA A 185 1.20 18.68 -4.47
CA ALA A 185 2.31 19.41 -3.88
C ALA A 185 2.21 19.48 -2.36
N SER A 186 1.00 19.70 -1.83
CA SER A 186 0.75 19.69 -0.38
C SER A 186 0.96 18.29 0.20
N SER A 187 0.44 17.26 -0.47
CA SER A 187 0.59 15.87 -0.07
C SER A 187 2.05 15.42 -0.12
N ALA A 188 2.81 15.77 -1.16
CA ALA A 188 4.25 15.48 -1.23
C ALA A 188 5.03 16.13 -0.08
N ARG A 189 4.74 17.40 0.27
CA ARG A 189 5.34 18.07 1.44
C ARG A 189 4.96 17.37 2.75
N PHE A 190 3.74 16.88 2.86
CA PHE A 190 3.30 16.13 4.03
C PHE A 190 4.11 14.85 4.18
N PHE A 191 4.10 13.97 3.19
CA PHE A 191 4.79 12.69 3.24
C PHE A 191 6.31 12.84 3.36
N GLY A 192 6.88 13.88 2.73
CA GLY A 192 8.29 14.21 2.89
C GLY A 192 8.66 14.62 4.32
N SER A 193 7.81 15.40 5.00
CA SER A 193 8.10 15.85 6.37
C SER A 193 7.80 14.80 7.44
N VAL A 194 6.82 13.91 7.21
CA VAL A 194 6.37 12.92 8.19
C VAL A 194 7.13 11.61 8.05
N PHE A 195 7.32 11.13 6.83
CA PHE A 195 7.97 9.85 6.54
C PHE A 195 9.34 9.95 5.85
N GLY A 196 9.78 11.16 5.54
CA GLY A 196 11.06 11.36 4.83
C GLY A 196 11.01 10.92 3.37
N PHE A 197 9.84 10.79 2.76
CA PHE A 197 9.72 10.39 1.35
C PHE A 197 10.21 11.51 0.44
N SER A 198 11.19 11.20 -0.41
CA SER A 198 11.65 12.10 -1.48
C SER A 198 10.59 12.19 -2.58
N THR A 199 10.49 13.34 -3.21
CA THR A 199 9.65 13.53 -4.40
C THR A 199 10.46 13.16 -5.64
N GLY A 200 9.97 12.21 -6.41
CA GLY A 200 10.54 11.77 -7.67
C GLY A 200 9.94 12.49 -8.88
N THR A 201 9.79 11.73 -9.96
CA THR A 201 9.21 12.25 -11.21
C THR A 201 7.75 12.64 -11.05
N ARG A 202 7.34 13.66 -11.77
CA ARG A 202 5.95 14.02 -12.01
C ARG A 202 5.65 13.89 -13.50
N THR A 203 4.56 13.23 -13.84
CA THR A 203 4.03 13.13 -15.20
C THR A 203 2.61 13.68 -15.27
N GLU A 204 2.22 14.15 -16.43
CA GLU A 204 0.84 14.55 -16.73
C GLU A 204 0.28 13.56 -17.73
N ASN A 205 -0.65 12.74 -17.26
CA ASN A 205 -1.31 11.73 -18.06
C ASN A 205 -2.66 12.25 -18.53
N ARG A 206 -2.95 12.11 -19.81
CA ARG A 206 -4.17 12.61 -20.45
C ARG A 206 -4.40 11.90 -21.79
N GLY A 207 -5.54 12.16 -22.39
CA GLY A 207 -5.91 11.60 -23.70
C GLY A 207 -6.75 10.35 -23.59
N PRO A 208 -7.11 9.75 -24.73
CA PRO A 208 -8.04 8.64 -24.78
C PRO A 208 -7.54 7.41 -24.00
N GLU A 209 -6.23 7.14 -24.01
CA GLU A 209 -5.66 6.01 -23.29
C GLU A 209 -5.84 6.17 -21.77
N GLN A 210 -5.66 7.37 -21.24
CA GLN A 210 -5.89 7.63 -19.81
C GLN A 210 -7.38 7.64 -19.48
N ALA A 211 -8.22 8.15 -20.38
CA ALA A 211 -9.68 8.13 -20.23
C ALA A 211 -10.21 6.69 -20.17
N ASP A 212 -9.72 5.81 -21.03
CA ASP A 212 -10.08 4.40 -21.01
C ASP A 212 -9.55 3.69 -19.76
N LEU A 213 -8.29 3.98 -19.33
CA LEU A 213 -7.69 3.37 -18.15
C LEU A 213 -8.48 3.67 -16.87
N ASP A 214 -8.97 4.90 -16.72
CA ASP A 214 -9.64 5.38 -15.51
C ASP A 214 -11.17 5.32 -15.56
N ASP A 215 -11.74 4.98 -16.72
CA ASP A 215 -13.19 5.08 -17.02
C ASP A 215 -13.74 6.48 -16.74
N VAL A 216 -13.01 7.52 -17.16
CA VAL A 216 -13.38 8.94 -16.96
C VAL A 216 -13.15 9.71 -18.26
N GLU A 217 -14.19 10.38 -18.74
CA GLU A 217 -14.09 11.23 -19.93
C GLU A 217 -13.23 12.46 -19.67
N ASP A 218 -12.49 12.90 -20.70
CA ASP A 218 -11.65 14.11 -20.68
C ASP A 218 -10.69 14.20 -19.48
N VAL A 219 -10.23 13.03 -18.99
CA VAL A 219 -9.38 12.95 -17.82
C VAL A 219 -8.00 13.58 -18.06
N SER A 220 -7.54 14.32 -17.06
CA SER A 220 -6.15 14.76 -16.93
C SER A 220 -5.72 14.54 -15.48
N VAL A 221 -4.63 13.82 -15.27
CA VAL A 221 -4.10 13.49 -13.95
C VAL A 221 -2.60 13.74 -13.86
N SER A 222 -2.19 14.50 -12.84
CA SER A 222 -0.78 14.60 -12.46
C SER A 222 -0.42 13.41 -11.58
N VAL A 223 0.53 12.60 -12.01
CA VAL A 223 1.07 11.47 -11.25
C VAL A 223 2.41 11.91 -10.64
N THR A 224 2.50 11.93 -9.31
CA THR A 224 3.74 12.28 -8.60
C THR A 224 4.25 11.07 -7.82
N ARG A 225 5.42 10.57 -8.19
CA ARG A 225 6.07 9.46 -7.48
C ARG A 225 6.73 9.95 -6.21
N LEU A 226 6.52 9.21 -5.12
CA LEU A 226 7.22 9.43 -3.85
C LEU A 226 8.15 8.25 -3.54
N ALA A 227 9.29 8.59 -2.92
CA ALA A 227 10.32 7.63 -2.51
C ALA A 227 10.76 6.67 -3.63
N PRO A 228 11.11 7.17 -4.84
CA PRO A 228 11.38 6.31 -6.00
C PRO A 228 12.59 5.39 -5.81
N ASP A 229 13.52 5.76 -4.92
CA ASP A 229 14.75 5.00 -4.64
C ASP A 229 14.59 3.95 -3.55
N LEU A 230 13.40 3.88 -2.92
CA LEU A 230 13.10 2.87 -1.91
C LEU A 230 12.61 1.57 -2.54
N PRO A 231 12.69 0.44 -1.80
CA PRO A 231 12.05 -0.81 -2.20
C PRO A 231 10.54 -0.62 -2.44
N ALA A 232 9.98 -1.44 -3.32
CA ALA A 232 8.53 -1.54 -3.49
C ALA A 232 7.87 -2.15 -2.22
N PRO A 233 6.58 -1.87 -1.98
CA PRO A 233 5.76 -0.94 -2.75
C PRO A 233 6.10 0.52 -2.45
N ARG A 234 5.90 1.39 -3.44
CA ARG A 234 6.09 2.85 -3.32
C ARG A 234 4.75 3.55 -3.25
N LEU A 235 4.77 4.88 -3.03
CA LEU A 235 3.56 5.70 -3.04
C LEU A 235 3.52 6.58 -4.30
N GLU A 236 2.38 6.60 -4.98
CA GLU A 236 2.08 7.56 -6.04
C GLU A 236 0.90 8.44 -5.64
N LEU A 237 0.99 9.73 -5.96
CA LEU A 237 -0.07 10.71 -5.75
C LEU A 237 -0.73 10.99 -7.09
N LEU A 238 -2.05 10.80 -7.16
CA LEU A 238 -2.87 11.06 -8.33
C LEU A 238 -3.68 12.33 -8.10
N HIS A 239 -3.32 13.43 -8.75
CA HIS A 239 -4.09 14.66 -8.70
C HIS A 239 -4.90 14.79 -10.00
N TYR A 240 -6.16 14.42 -9.94
CA TYR A 240 -7.09 14.61 -11.04
C TYR A 240 -7.51 16.06 -11.16
N HIS A 241 -7.43 16.64 -12.38
CA HIS A 241 -7.80 18.03 -12.62
C HIS A 241 -9.29 18.22 -12.88
N ALA A 242 -10.02 17.13 -13.14
CA ALA A 242 -11.45 17.09 -13.38
C ALA A 242 -12.07 15.84 -12.72
N GLY A 243 -13.37 15.66 -12.83
CA GLY A 243 -14.13 14.56 -12.27
C GLY A 243 -14.80 14.90 -10.94
N THR A 244 -15.38 13.90 -10.29
CA THR A 244 -16.19 14.09 -9.07
C THR A 244 -15.39 14.56 -7.88
N ARG A 245 -14.17 13.98 -7.68
CA ARG A 245 -13.23 14.33 -6.61
C ARG A 245 -13.88 14.43 -5.23
N ARG A 246 -14.84 13.53 -4.96
CA ARG A 246 -15.54 13.48 -3.68
C ARG A 246 -14.55 13.24 -2.55
N PRO A 247 -14.62 13.98 -1.43
CA PRO A 247 -13.73 13.80 -0.30
C PRO A 247 -14.02 12.50 0.45
N ILE A 248 -13.02 11.94 1.12
CA ILE A 248 -13.23 10.85 2.07
C ILE A 248 -14.22 11.32 3.14
N PRO A 249 -15.33 10.59 3.38
CA PRO A 249 -16.28 10.96 4.43
C PRO A 249 -15.58 11.03 5.78
N ARG A 250 -15.85 12.08 6.55
CA ARG A 250 -15.19 12.33 7.85
C ARG A 250 -15.47 11.24 8.89
N ASP A 251 -16.59 10.56 8.75
CA ASP A 251 -17.04 9.46 9.59
C ASP A 251 -16.58 8.08 9.11
N THR A 252 -15.65 8.03 8.14
CA THR A 252 -15.06 6.77 7.68
C THR A 252 -14.33 6.08 8.83
N ALA A 253 -14.81 4.90 9.21
CA ALA A 253 -14.19 4.07 10.23
C ALA A 253 -13.08 3.18 9.66
N SER A 254 -12.17 2.68 10.49
CA SER A 254 -11.07 1.83 10.03
C SER A 254 -11.51 0.42 9.62
N ASN A 255 -12.73 0.02 9.93
CA ASN A 255 -13.36 -1.23 9.49
C ASN A 255 -14.23 -1.06 8.24
N ASP A 256 -14.41 0.15 7.71
CA ASP A 256 -15.07 0.34 6.41
C ASP A 256 -14.22 -0.26 5.29
N ILE A 257 -14.84 -0.87 4.29
CA ILE A 257 -14.12 -1.51 3.17
C ILE A 257 -13.23 -0.50 2.43
N VAL A 258 -13.64 0.75 2.33
CA VAL A 258 -12.86 1.83 1.71
C VAL A 258 -11.63 2.25 2.52
N ALA A 259 -11.50 1.80 3.78
CA ALA A 259 -10.43 2.21 4.68
C ALA A 259 -9.12 1.42 4.46
N THR A 260 -8.73 1.23 3.21
CA THR A 260 -7.39 0.73 2.85
C THR A 260 -6.31 1.59 3.50
N HIS A 261 -5.31 0.96 4.08
CA HIS A 261 -4.17 1.70 4.65
C HIS A 261 -2.83 1.03 4.33
N CYS A 262 -1.77 1.83 4.35
CA CYS A 262 -0.41 1.33 4.23
C CYS A 262 0.22 1.23 5.60
N VAL A 263 0.92 0.14 5.86
CA VAL A 263 1.79 0.05 7.02
C VAL A 263 3.17 0.55 6.63
N VAL A 264 3.65 1.54 7.37
CA VAL A 264 4.90 2.24 7.11
C VAL A 264 5.86 1.99 8.27
N GLN A 265 6.98 1.33 7.99
CA GLN A 265 8.05 1.16 8.97
C GLN A 265 8.85 2.44 9.10
N VAL A 266 8.86 3.01 10.29
CA VAL A 266 9.61 4.22 10.64
C VAL A 266 10.78 3.90 11.56
N ALA A 267 11.85 4.67 11.47
CA ALA A 267 13.01 4.51 12.35
C ALA A 267 12.74 5.01 13.78
N SER A 268 11.86 6.00 13.92
CA SER A 268 11.44 6.56 15.22
C SER A 268 10.02 7.07 15.13
N LEU A 269 9.14 6.48 15.93
CA LEU A 269 7.76 6.91 16.03
C LEU A 269 7.65 8.29 16.70
N ASP A 270 8.50 8.57 17.69
CA ASP A 270 8.54 9.88 18.35
C ASP A 270 8.88 11.01 17.36
N ALA A 271 9.83 10.76 16.43
CA ALA A 271 10.17 11.71 15.38
C ALA A 271 9.00 11.94 14.42
N THR A 272 8.26 10.88 14.08
CA THR A 272 7.05 10.93 13.23
C THR A 272 5.96 11.77 13.89
N VAL A 273 5.67 11.51 15.17
CA VAL A 273 4.68 12.26 15.97
C VAL A 273 5.08 13.73 16.10
N ALA A 274 6.35 14.00 16.38
CA ALA A 274 6.84 15.38 16.43
C ALA A 274 6.73 16.11 15.07
N ALA A 275 6.88 15.40 13.97
CA ALA A 275 6.68 15.97 12.63
C ALA A 275 5.21 16.31 12.37
N LEU A 276 4.28 15.47 12.78
CA LEU A 276 2.83 15.72 12.72
C LEU A 276 2.44 16.92 13.58
N ALA A 277 2.91 16.99 14.82
CA ALA A 277 2.64 18.10 15.75
C ALA A 277 3.10 19.45 15.17
N ARG A 278 4.29 19.52 14.56
CA ARG A 278 4.79 20.74 13.89
C ARG A 278 3.90 21.20 12.74
N ARG A 279 3.10 20.31 12.16
CA ARG A 279 2.15 20.62 11.09
C ARG A 279 0.74 20.95 11.60
N GLY A 280 0.51 20.86 12.90
CA GLY A 280 -0.82 20.98 13.48
C GLY A 280 -1.77 19.83 13.07
N THR A 281 -1.22 18.69 12.68
CA THR A 281 -1.98 17.49 12.34
C THR A 281 -1.96 16.57 13.56
N PRO A 282 -3.07 16.43 14.30
CA PRO A 282 -3.11 15.53 15.45
C PRO A 282 -3.08 14.06 14.97
N LEU A 283 -2.67 13.16 15.85
CA LEU A 283 -2.92 11.74 15.67
C LEU A 283 -4.44 11.47 15.71
N ALA A 284 -4.87 10.38 15.10
CA ALA A 284 -6.27 9.95 15.19
C ALA A 284 -6.69 9.58 16.63
N ASP A 285 -5.74 9.10 17.42
CA ASP A 285 -5.82 8.92 18.87
C ASP A 285 -4.49 9.42 19.47
N ASP A 286 -4.51 10.17 20.56
CA ASP A 286 -3.31 10.76 21.19
C ASP A 286 -2.38 9.71 21.81
N ASP A 287 -2.84 8.47 21.93
CA ASP A 287 -2.07 7.38 22.51
C ASP A 287 -1.25 6.61 21.47
N LEU A 288 0.06 6.60 21.68
CA LEU A 288 0.95 5.66 21.00
C LEU A 288 0.67 4.26 21.53
N MET A 289 0.26 3.35 20.64
CA MET A 289 -0.10 2.00 21.03
C MET A 289 1.05 1.02 20.81
N ILE A 290 1.15 0.04 21.69
CA ILE A 290 2.01 -1.12 21.47
C ILE A 290 1.18 -2.17 20.75
N VAL A 291 1.54 -2.46 19.51
CA VAL A 291 0.93 -3.53 18.70
C VAL A 291 1.81 -4.78 18.75
N ARG A 292 1.40 -5.80 18.04
CA ARG A 292 2.04 -7.10 17.95
C ARG A 292 3.55 -7.12 18.23
N GLY A 293 3.97 -8.02 19.12
CA GLY A 293 5.39 -8.24 19.42
C GLY A 293 6.09 -7.09 20.12
N GLY A 294 5.32 -6.14 20.73
CA GLY A 294 5.89 -4.99 21.41
C GLY A 294 6.29 -3.83 20.49
N ILE A 295 5.84 -3.85 19.23
CA ILE A 295 6.08 -2.77 18.26
C ILE A 295 5.23 -1.56 18.65
N ARG A 296 5.81 -0.36 18.69
CA ARG A 296 5.09 0.89 18.84
C ARG A 296 4.47 1.30 17.51
N ALA A 297 3.21 1.72 17.51
CA ALA A 297 2.52 2.15 16.31
C ALA A 297 1.59 3.34 16.55
N ALA A 298 1.29 4.08 15.50
CA ALA A 298 0.31 5.16 15.47
C ALA A 298 -0.39 5.23 14.12
N LEU A 299 -1.69 5.55 14.14
CA LEU A 299 -2.47 5.80 12.93
C LEU A 299 -2.28 7.25 12.48
N VAL A 300 -1.75 7.44 11.29
CA VAL A 300 -1.48 8.74 10.68
C VAL A 300 -2.49 8.99 9.56
N SER A 301 -3.17 10.12 9.58
CA SER A 301 -4.02 10.57 8.48
C SER A 301 -3.28 11.54 7.59
N GLY A 302 -3.27 11.27 6.27
CA GLY A 302 -2.78 12.19 5.26
C GLY A 302 -3.70 13.42 5.08
N PRO A 303 -3.31 14.40 4.25
CA PRO A 303 -4.08 15.63 4.06
C PRO A 303 -5.53 15.44 3.60
N ASP A 304 -5.78 14.41 2.78
CA ASP A 304 -7.12 14.08 2.27
C ASP A 304 -7.81 12.95 3.06
N GLY A 305 -7.22 12.51 4.18
CA GLY A 305 -7.81 11.49 5.04
C GLY A 305 -7.33 10.06 4.78
N HIS A 306 -6.44 9.82 3.82
CA HIS A 306 -5.81 8.51 3.63
C HIS A 306 -5.05 8.09 4.89
N ARG A 307 -5.12 6.81 5.22
CA ARG A 307 -4.58 6.27 6.46
C ARG A 307 -3.27 5.53 6.27
N PHE A 308 -2.36 5.74 7.21
CA PHE A 308 -1.06 5.09 7.27
C PHE A 308 -0.81 4.63 8.70
N LEU A 309 -0.56 3.35 8.89
CA LEU A 309 -0.15 2.81 10.18
C LEU A 309 1.37 2.91 10.27
N ALA A 310 1.88 3.89 11.02
CA ALA A 310 3.30 4.01 11.29
C ALA A 310 3.70 2.99 12.37
N GLU A 311 4.57 2.04 12.03
CA GLU A 311 5.15 1.07 12.96
C GLU A 311 6.64 1.38 13.18
N GLU A 312 7.07 1.49 14.42
CA GLU A 312 8.49 1.67 14.72
C GLU A 312 9.25 0.37 14.48
N LYS A 313 10.30 0.45 13.67
CA LYS A 313 11.13 -0.72 13.41
C LYS A 313 11.72 -1.22 14.73
N ALA A 314 11.50 -2.49 15.06
CA ALA A 314 12.11 -3.10 16.23
C ALA A 314 13.64 -2.87 16.19
N ALA A 315 14.21 -2.37 17.29
CA ALA A 315 15.66 -2.26 17.41
C ALA A 315 16.25 -3.66 17.18
N ALA A 316 17.21 -3.76 16.26
CA ALA A 316 17.91 -5.02 16.07
C ALA A 316 18.46 -5.44 17.45
N ALA A 317 18.02 -6.61 17.94
CA ALA A 317 18.55 -7.15 19.18
C ALA A 317 20.08 -7.25 19.01
N THR A 318 20.81 -6.40 19.71
CA THR A 318 22.25 -6.50 19.82
C THR A 318 22.51 -7.83 20.52
N CYS A 319 22.88 -8.84 19.73
CA CYS A 319 23.35 -10.10 20.26
C CYS A 319 24.65 -9.79 21.02
N ALA A 320 24.56 -9.53 22.31
CA ALA A 320 25.71 -9.43 23.18
C ALA A 320 26.30 -10.83 23.24
N ILE A 321 27.44 -11.02 22.58
CA ILE A 321 28.25 -12.22 22.71
C ILE A 321 28.71 -12.26 24.17
N PRO A 322 28.32 -13.28 24.98
CA PRO A 322 28.78 -13.39 26.36
C PRO A 322 30.30 -13.51 26.33
N GLY A 323 30.97 -12.67 27.11
CA GLY A 323 32.41 -12.46 27.13
C GLY A 323 33.23 -13.73 27.15
N GLN A 324 34.23 -13.80 26.27
CA GLN A 324 35.40 -14.59 26.43
C GLN A 324 36.15 -14.08 27.66
N ARG A 325 36.07 -14.82 28.77
CA ARG A 325 36.98 -14.63 29.90
C ARG A 325 38.39 -15.01 29.42
N SER A 326 39.27 -14.02 29.32
CA SER A 326 40.70 -14.25 29.15
C SER A 326 41.21 -15.01 30.36
N ARG A 327 41.63 -16.25 30.19
CA ARG A 327 42.47 -16.95 31.17
C ARG A 327 43.86 -16.35 31.08
N ALA A 328 44.20 -15.53 32.06
CA ALA A 328 45.61 -15.22 32.33
C ALA A 328 46.30 -16.50 32.80
N SER A 329 47.33 -16.91 32.07
CA SER A 329 48.21 -17.98 32.48
C SER A 329 49.16 -17.46 33.56
N GLU A 330 49.00 -17.94 34.80
CA GLU A 330 50.04 -17.91 35.78
C GLU A 330 51.05 -19.00 35.44
N MET A 331 52.29 -18.60 35.22
CA MET A 331 53.43 -19.50 35.20
C MET A 331 54.05 -19.52 36.58
N PRO A 332 54.34 -20.69 37.16
CA PRO A 332 55.20 -20.78 38.38
C PRO A 332 56.67 -20.69 38.05
N GLY A 333 57.37 -19.87 38.83
CA GLY A 333 58.85 -19.84 38.97
C GLY A 333 59.31 -20.77 40.05
#